data_de3d6d7803f9eb5625a21851aa1a8374
#
_entry.id   de3d6d7803f9eb5625a21851aa1a8374
#
_cell.length_a   1.000
_cell.length_b   1.000
_cell.length_c   1.000
_cell.angle_alpha   90.00
_cell.angle_beta   90.00
_cell.angle_gamma   90.00
#
_symmetry.space_group_name_H-M   'P 1'
#
loop_
_entity.id
_entity.type
_entity.pdbx_description
1 polymer ?
#
loop_
_entity_poly.entity_id
_entity_poly.type
_entity_poly.pdbx_seq_one_letter_code
_entity_poly.pdbx_strand_id
1 'polypeptide(L)'
;MDRIEHGASQLDEAVRIDPSVYEPSEIADELARVEAFVSPVPVVRLFMDLLLIQQEDVPHAPYLAVTATTWPGEVAVYRSSTEENFSLNDVVTARSIIGVTRNELSRASAVLMDRGEALEVNLDFGALSSVTQEALLSGANLAAVGDGTSGNWELFQLQDAALIGAGVFALSTRLRGQLGSDAWHP
;
A
#
# COMPACT_ATOMS: atom_id res chain seq x y z
N MET A 1 20.00 -59.02 15.14
CA MET A 1 18.71 -59.74 15.14
C MET A 1 18.80 -60.77 16.25
N ASP A 2 18.16 -60.56 17.33
CA ASP A 2 18.12 -61.55 18.44
C ASP A 2 16.87 -62.41 18.24
N ARG A 3 17.08 -63.69 18.19
CA ARG A 3 16.05 -64.73 18.01
C ARG A 3 15.66 -65.23 19.38
N ILE A 4 14.39 -65.10 19.75
CA ILE A 4 13.85 -65.59 20.99
C ILE A 4 12.97 -66.80 20.67
N GLU A 5 13.34 -67.98 21.20
CA GLU A 5 12.51 -69.20 21.13
C GLU A 5 11.59 -69.30 22.34
N HIS A 6 10.29 -69.28 22.09
CA HIS A 6 9.29 -69.49 23.09
C HIS A 6 8.56 -70.84 22.90
N GLY A 7 8.89 -71.80 23.70
CA GLY A 7 8.22 -73.11 23.71
C GLY A 7 8.60 -74.04 22.57
N ALA A 8 8.23 -75.32 22.69
CA ALA A 8 8.67 -76.40 21.78
C ALA A 8 8.01 -76.39 20.41
N SER A 9 7.16 -75.43 20.08
CA SER A 9 6.42 -75.39 18.81
C SER A 9 6.19 -74.00 18.20
N GLN A 10 6.72 -72.93 18.74
CA GLN A 10 6.49 -71.62 18.22
C GLN A 10 7.80 -70.82 18.17
N LEU A 11 8.18 -70.40 16.99
CA LEU A 11 9.37 -69.58 16.76
C LEU A 11 8.89 -68.14 16.59
N ASP A 12 9.18 -67.28 17.56
CA ASP A 12 8.93 -65.85 17.47
C ASP A 12 10.22 -65.14 17.10
N GLU A 13 10.21 -64.38 16.03
CA GLU A 13 11.32 -63.57 15.60
C GLU A 13 11.05 -62.12 16.08
N ALA A 14 11.87 -61.65 17.01
CA ALA A 14 11.80 -60.28 17.46
C ALA A 14 13.02 -59.51 17.04
N VAL A 15 12.81 -58.34 16.44
CA VAL A 15 13.85 -57.38 16.13
C VAL A 15 13.99 -56.39 17.27
N ARG A 16 15.13 -56.44 17.91
CA ARG A 16 15.45 -55.41 18.91
C ARG A 16 16.01 -54.19 18.18
N ILE A 17 15.29 -53.09 18.25
CA ILE A 17 15.78 -51.80 17.75
C ILE A 17 16.65 -51.20 18.86
N ASP A 18 17.93 -51.00 18.56
CA ASP A 18 18.84 -50.31 19.47
C ASP A 18 18.49 -48.81 19.41
N PRO A 19 18.03 -48.21 20.50
CA PRO A 19 17.68 -46.78 20.51
C PRO A 19 18.85 -45.86 20.24
N SER A 20 20.10 -46.35 20.32
CA SER A 20 21.30 -45.56 19.94
C SER A 20 21.51 -45.48 18.42
N VAL A 21 20.87 -46.36 17.64
CA VAL A 21 20.94 -46.34 16.17
C VAL A 21 19.79 -45.52 15.56
N TYR A 22 18.77 -45.25 16.34
CA TYR A 22 17.65 -44.43 15.91
C TYR A 22 17.82 -43.01 16.42
N GLU A 23 18.29 -42.11 15.55
CA GLU A 23 18.36 -40.69 15.82
C GLU A 23 17.09 -40.00 15.29
N PRO A 24 16.11 -39.69 16.16
CA PRO A 24 14.88 -39.02 15.75
C PRO A 24 15.14 -37.61 15.18
N SER A 25 16.31 -37.04 15.44
CA SER A 25 16.77 -35.75 14.87
C SER A 25 16.95 -35.80 13.35
N GLU A 26 17.35 -36.93 12.79
CA GLU A 26 17.51 -37.06 11.33
C GLU A 26 16.17 -37.00 10.58
N ILE A 27 15.07 -37.40 11.23
CA ILE A 27 13.73 -37.32 10.64
C ILE A 27 13.13 -35.92 10.78
N ALA A 28 13.57 -35.17 11.80
CA ALA A 28 13.09 -33.82 12.03
C ALA A 28 13.72 -32.78 11.09
N ASP A 29 14.93 -33.03 10.61
CA ASP A 29 15.63 -32.12 9.69
C ASP A 29 15.12 -32.24 8.24
N GLU A 30 14.50 -33.33 7.86
CA GLU A 30 13.97 -33.50 6.50
C GLU A 30 12.58 -32.91 6.28
N LEU A 31 11.89 -32.55 7.32
CA LEU A 31 10.71 -31.67 7.20
C LEU A 31 11.20 -30.23 7.09
N ALA A 32 11.88 -29.91 5.99
CA ALA A 32 12.03 -28.53 5.58
C ALA A 32 10.65 -27.89 5.70
N ARG A 33 10.53 -26.97 6.67
CA ARG A 33 9.32 -26.18 6.85
C ARG A 33 9.08 -25.50 5.52
N VAL A 34 8.17 -26.07 4.73
CA VAL A 34 7.73 -25.43 3.51
C VAL A 34 7.15 -24.11 3.99
N GLU A 35 7.91 -23.04 3.81
CA GLU A 35 7.39 -21.70 4.07
C GLU A 35 6.09 -21.60 3.29
N ALA A 36 5.01 -21.32 4.02
CA ALA A 36 3.71 -21.21 3.39
C ALA A 36 3.83 -20.17 2.27
N PHE A 37 3.54 -20.57 1.04
CA PHE A 37 3.53 -19.66 -0.10
C PHE A 37 2.52 -18.55 0.22
N VAL A 38 3.03 -17.39 0.58
CA VAL A 38 2.21 -16.20 0.74
C VAL A 38 1.91 -15.70 -0.67
N SER A 39 0.66 -15.83 -1.08
CA SER A 39 0.21 -15.26 -2.36
C SER A 39 0.52 -13.76 -2.37
N PRO A 40 1.17 -13.24 -3.41
CA PRO A 40 1.47 -11.82 -3.50
C PRO A 40 0.17 -11.01 -3.45
N VAL A 41 0.11 -10.02 -2.57
CA VAL A 41 -1.03 -9.11 -2.49
C VAL A 41 -0.87 -8.06 -3.59
N PRO A 42 -1.85 -7.89 -4.49
CA PRO A 42 -1.78 -6.86 -5.50
C PRO A 42 -1.81 -5.48 -4.84
N VAL A 43 -0.83 -4.66 -5.17
CA VAL A 43 -0.74 -3.27 -4.70
C VAL A 43 -1.05 -2.30 -5.82
N VAL A 44 -1.80 -1.26 -5.51
CA VAL A 44 -1.99 -0.09 -6.37
C VAL A 44 -0.90 0.91 -6.03
N ARG A 45 -0.18 1.38 -7.03
CA ARG A 45 0.89 2.36 -6.90
C ARG A 45 0.66 3.53 -7.84
N LEU A 46 0.90 4.73 -7.36
CA LEU A 46 0.89 5.95 -8.15
C LEU A 46 2.22 6.66 -7.96
N PHE A 47 2.90 6.92 -9.08
CA PHE A 47 4.07 7.79 -9.12
C PHE A 47 3.61 9.16 -9.62
N MET A 48 3.91 10.18 -8.83
CA MET A 48 3.43 11.53 -9.10
C MET A 48 4.63 12.47 -9.14
N ASP A 49 4.83 13.14 -10.27
CA ASP A 49 5.81 14.22 -10.41
C ASP A 49 5.15 15.52 -9.96
N LEU A 50 5.18 15.76 -8.66
CA LEU A 50 4.60 16.92 -8.03
C LEU A 50 5.67 17.95 -7.70
N LEU A 51 5.23 19.18 -7.57
CA LEU A 51 6.06 20.25 -7.00
C LEU A 51 6.38 19.91 -5.54
N LEU A 52 7.51 20.40 -5.04
CA LEU A 52 7.92 20.14 -3.65
C LEU A 52 6.84 20.62 -2.67
N ILE A 53 6.31 19.70 -1.90
CA ILE A 53 5.26 19.97 -0.91
C ILE A 53 5.89 20.47 0.40
N GLN A 54 7.06 19.93 0.74
CA GLN A 54 7.81 20.26 1.96
C GLN A 54 9.24 20.70 1.60
N GLN A 55 9.87 21.45 2.51
CA GLN A 55 11.25 21.92 2.30
C GLN A 55 12.29 20.78 2.30
N GLU A 56 11.96 19.69 3.00
CA GLU A 56 12.80 18.50 3.13
C GLU A 56 12.67 17.55 1.93
N ASP A 57 11.72 17.79 1.04
CA ASP A 57 11.50 16.93 -0.12
C ASP A 57 12.70 16.96 -1.08
N VAL A 58 13.04 15.80 -1.60
CA VAL A 58 14.16 15.66 -2.52
C VAL A 58 13.77 16.17 -3.90
N PRO A 59 14.43 17.21 -4.43
CA PRO A 59 14.19 17.68 -5.80
C PRO A 59 14.37 16.55 -6.81
N HIS A 60 13.47 16.46 -7.80
CA HIS A 60 13.47 15.44 -8.86
C HIS A 60 13.18 14.00 -8.42
N ALA A 61 12.81 13.77 -7.18
CA ALA A 61 12.25 12.50 -6.74
C ALA A 61 10.72 12.51 -6.89
N PRO A 62 10.10 11.53 -7.57
CA PRO A 62 8.65 11.46 -7.64
C PRO A 62 8.06 11.09 -6.28
N TYR A 63 6.88 11.60 -5.99
CA TYR A 63 6.09 11.13 -4.86
C TYR A 63 5.49 9.76 -5.18
N LEU A 64 5.42 8.93 -4.17
CA LEU A 64 4.88 7.58 -4.30
C LEU A 64 3.70 7.41 -3.34
N ALA A 65 2.53 7.07 -3.89
CA ALA A 65 1.39 6.62 -3.10
C ALA A 65 1.15 5.13 -3.34
N VAL A 66 0.96 4.39 -2.25
CA VAL A 66 0.77 2.93 -2.31
C VAL A 66 -0.43 2.52 -1.46
N THR A 67 -1.31 1.72 -2.04
CA THR A 67 -2.43 1.10 -1.32
C THR A 67 -2.66 -0.34 -1.78
N ALA A 68 -3.39 -1.12 -1.01
CA ALA A 68 -3.83 -2.47 -1.36
C ALA A 68 -5.15 -2.78 -0.67
N THR A 69 -6.00 -3.61 -1.24
CA THR A 69 -7.27 -4.03 -0.61
C THR A 69 -7.02 -4.65 0.76
N THR A 70 -6.02 -5.51 0.85
CA THR A 70 -5.50 -6.03 2.13
C THR A 70 -4.08 -5.50 2.30
N TRP A 71 -3.86 -4.64 3.28
CA TRP A 71 -2.54 -4.06 3.51
C TRP A 71 -1.59 -5.09 4.10
N PRO A 72 -0.41 -5.34 3.46
CA PRO A 72 0.53 -6.36 3.93
C PRO A 72 1.37 -5.94 5.15
N GLY A 73 1.19 -4.72 5.65
CA GLY A 73 2.00 -4.13 6.71
C GLY A 73 3.07 -3.18 6.17
N GLU A 74 3.81 -3.61 5.18
CA GLU A 74 4.84 -2.80 4.49
C GLU A 74 4.97 -3.21 3.03
N VAL A 75 5.45 -2.30 2.20
CA VAL A 75 5.73 -2.52 0.77
C VAL A 75 7.13 -2.02 0.46
N ALA A 76 8.00 -2.94 0.04
CA ALA A 76 9.36 -2.62 -0.38
C ALA A 76 9.38 -2.04 -1.80
N VAL A 77 10.10 -0.95 -1.98
CA VAL A 77 10.29 -0.27 -3.26
C VAL A 77 11.73 -0.52 -3.72
N TYR A 78 11.86 -1.16 -4.86
CA TYR A 78 13.16 -1.45 -5.47
C TYR A 78 13.39 -0.55 -6.67
N ARG A 79 14.64 -0.22 -6.92
CA ARG A 79 15.07 0.53 -8.11
C ARG A 79 16.19 -0.20 -8.84
N SER A 80 16.24 -0.01 -10.14
CA SER A 80 17.37 -0.39 -10.99
C SER A 80 17.49 0.60 -12.13
N SER A 81 18.70 0.77 -12.66
CA SER A 81 18.96 1.50 -13.91
C SER A 81 18.78 0.61 -15.14
N THR A 82 18.63 -0.69 -14.94
CA THR A 82 18.41 -1.72 -15.96
C THR A 82 17.27 -2.61 -15.50
N GLU A 83 16.84 -3.58 -16.31
CA GLU A 83 15.82 -4.56 -15.91
C GLU A 83 16.37 -5.66 -14.97
N GLU A 84 17.62 -5.52 -14.54
CA GLU A 84 18.32 -6.46 -13.67
C GLU A 84 18.94 -5.73 -12.47
N ASN A 85 19.41 -6.48 -11.50
CA ASN A 85 20.15 -5.97 -10.33
C ASN A 85 19.37 -4.91 -9.53
N PHE A 86 18.12 -5.20 -9.22
CA PHE A 86 17.30 -4.34 -8.37
C PHE A 86 17.88 -4.22 -6.96
N SER A 87 17.96 -2.99 -6.47
CA SER A 87 18.36 -2.68 -5.11
C SER A 87 17.20 -2.05 -4.34
N LEU A 88 17.09 -2.37 -3.05
CA LEU A 88 16.10 -1.74 -2.18
C LEU A 88 16.34 -0.23 -2.15
N ASN A 89 15.30 0.53 -2.47
CA ASN A 89 15.32 1.98 -2.44
C ASN A 89 14.65 2.53 -1.18
N ASP A 90 13.47 1.99 -0.83
CA ASP A 90 12.68 2.47 0.31
C ASP A 90 11.69 1.39 0.76
N VAL A 91 11.13 1.57 1.96
CA VAL A 91 10.06 0.71 2.51
C VAL A 91 8.90 1.58 2.95
N VAL A 92 7.77 1.45 2.25
CA VAL A 92 6.53 2.16 2.57
C VAL A 92 5.79 1.40 3.66
N THR A 93 5.76 1.93 4.87
CA THR A 93 5.08 1.34 6.03
C THR A 93 3.66 1.86 6.24
N ALA A 94 3.36 3.06 5.72
CA ALA A 94 2.06 3.68 5.82
C ALA A 94 1.25 3.51 4.53
N ARG A 95 0.01 3.05 4.66
CA ARG A 95 -0.92 2.92 3.54
C ARG A 95 -1.42 4.29 3.11
N SER A 96 -1.33 4.60 1.81
CA SER A 96 -1.83 5.84 1.25
C SER A 96 -3.36 5.80 1.06
N ILE A 97 -4.01 6.95 1.24
CA ILE A 97 -5.43 7.13 0.90
C ILE A 97 -5.50 7.45 -0.58
N ILE A 98 -5.99 6.50 -1.36
CA ILE A 98 -6.18 6.60 -2.81
C ILE A 98 -7.65 6.34 -3.11
N GLY A 99 -8.18 7.04 -4.08
CA GLY A 99 -9.55 6.89 -4.54
C GLY A 99 -9.71 7.24 -6.00
N VAL A 100 -10.94 7.07 -6.50
CA VAL A 100 -11.32 7.41 -7.86
C VAL A 100 -12.44 8.44 -7.83
N THR A 101 -12.31 9.49 -8.63
CA THR A 101 -13.35 10.51 -8.79
C THR A 101 -14.56 9.90 -9.53
N ARG A 102 -15.77 10.30 -9.14
CA ARG A 102 -17.03 9.83 -9.73
C ARG A 102 -17.64 10.85 -10.70
N ASN A 103 -17.20 12.09 -10.62
CA ASN A 103 -17.57 13.19 -11.50
C ASN A 103 -16.32 14.00 -11.88
N GLU A 104 -16.49 14.87 -12.83
CA GLU A 104 -15.43 15.76 -13.28
C GLU A 104 -15.17 16.88 -12.27
N LEU A 105 -13.91 17.23 -12.11
CA LEU A 105 -13.50 18.41 -11.37
C LEU A 105 -13.50 19.61 -12.31
N SER A 106 -14.57 20.40 -12.26
CA SER A 106 -14.70 21.60 -13.11
C SER A 106 -13.58 22.59 -12.91
N ARG A 107 -13.24 23.34 -13.95
CA ARG A 107 -12.26 24.43 -13.86
C ARG A 107 -12.67 25.46 -12.84
N ALA A 108 -11.72 25.92 -12.05
CA ALA A 108 -11.90 26.99 -11.09
C ALA A 108 -10.65 27.88 -11.02
N SER A 109 -10.80 29.07 -10.48
CA SER A 109 -9.69 30.00 -10.28
C SER A 109 -8.81 29.54 -9.10
N ALA A 110 -7.51 29.48 -9.30
CA ALA A 110 -6.55 29.19 -8.23
C ALA A 110 -6.47 30.29 -7.14
N VAL A 111 -6.99 31.48 -7.43
CA VAL A 111 -6.94 32.64 -6.50
C VAL A 111 -8.14 32.70 -5.57
N LEU A 112 -9.25 32.05 -5.93
CA LEU A 112 -10.52 32.13 -5.20
C LEU A 112 -10.87 30.79 -4.59
N MET A 113 -11.63 30.84 -3.49
CA MET A 113 -12.25 29.66 -2.91
C MET A 113 -13.27 29.07 -3.91
N ASP A 114 -13.01 27.87 -4.40
CA ASP A 114 -13.91 27.15 -5.27
C ASP A 114 -15.07 26.57 -4.46
N ARG A 115 -16.28 27.06 -4.74
CA ARG A 115 -17.54 26.62 -4.14
C ARG A 115 -18.49 26.03 -5.18
N GLY A 116 -17.94 25.56 -6.28
CA GLY A 116 -18.68 24.88 -7.33
C GLY A 116 -19.20 23.52 -6.88
N GLU A 117 -19.64 22.74 -7.83
CA GLU A 117 -20.12 21.37 -7.57
C GLU A 117 -19.12 20.55 -6.77
N ALA A 118 -19.59 19.76 -5.80
CA ALA A 118 -18.74 18.93 -4.98
C ALA A 118 -18.08 17.85 -5.84
N LEU A 119 -16.79 17.60 -5.61
CA LEU A 119 -16.10 16.47 -6.19
C LEU A 119 -16.43 15.21 -5.39
N GLU A 120 -17.06 14.24 -6.04
CA GLU A 120 -17.34 12.95 -5.44
C GLU A 120 -16.15 12.01 -5.64
N VAL A 121 -15.67 11.41 -4.55
CA VAL A 121 -14.53 10.48 -4.57
C VAL A 121 -14.92 9.19 -3.87
N ASN A 122 -14.70 8.08 -4.52
CA ASN A 122 -14.78 6.76 -3.91
C ASN A 122 -13.40 6.32 -3.41
N LEU A 123 -13.27 6.14 -2.11
CA LEU A 123 -12.01 5.71 -1.47
C LEU A 123 -11.99 4.19 -1.31
N ASP A 124 -10.86 3.59 -1.65
CA ASP A 124 -10.61 2.17 -1.39
C ASP A 124 -10.26 1.91 0.08
N PHE A 125 -9.73 2.92 0.75
CA PHE A 125 -9.31 2.85 2.14
C PHE A 125 -9.27 4.24 2.77
N GLY A 126 -9.43 4.26 4.11
CA GLY A 126 -9.31 5.48 4.90
C GLY A 126 -10.61 6.29 4.95
N ALA A 127 -10.48 7.48 5.48
CA ALA A 127 -11.57 8.45 5.59
C ALA A 127 -11.01 9.86 5.43
N LEU A 128 -11.83 10.76 4.92
CA LEU A 128 -11.55 12.18 4.85
C LEU A 128 -12.37 12.91 5.92
N SER A 129 -11.82 13.98 6.45
CA SER A 129 -12.48 14.81 7.45
C SER A 129 -12.45 16.27 7.06
N SER A 130 -13.50 17.00 7.43
CA SER A 130 -13.55 18.45 7.26
C SER A 130 -12.58 19.14 8.22
N VAL A 131 -12.08 20.30 7.81
CA VAL A 131 -11.22 21.16 8.60
C VAL A 131 -11.80 22.57 8.70
N THR A 132 -11.31 23.36 9.65
CA THR A 132 -11.68 24.78 9.72
C THR A 132 -11.04 25.56 8.58
N GLN A 133 -11.62 26.70 8.22
CA GLN A 133 -11.02 27.58 7.21
C GLN A 133 -9.60 28.04 7.62
N GLU A 134 -9.36 28.25 8.89
CA GLU A 134 -8.03 28.61 9.39
C GLU A 134 -7.01 27.49 9.16
N ALA A 135 -7.38 26.23 9.45
CA ALA A 135 -6.53 25.08 9.19
C ALA A 135 -6.30 24.89 7.70
N LEU A 136 -7.34 25.06 6.85
CA LEU A 136 -7.21 25.02 5.40
C LEU A 136 -6.17 26.03 4.90
N LEU A 137 -6.27 27.29 5.33
CA LEU A 137 -5.34 28.36 4.96
C LEU A 137 -3.92 28.13 5.51
N SER A 138 -3.79 27.29 6.52
CA SER A 138 -2.52 26.85 7.10
C SER A 138 -1.94 25.58 6.43
N GLY A 139 -2.50 25.14 5.31
CA GLY A 139 -1.97 24.01 4.53
C GLY A 139 -2.63 22.65 4.79
N ALA A 140 -3.67 22.58 5.62
CA ALA A 140 -4.34 21.31 5.91
C ALA A 140 -5.12 20.75 4.70
N ASN A 141 -5.37 19.43 4.72
CA ASN A 141 -6.16 18.71 3.73
C ASN A 141 -5.69 18.91 2.28
N LEU A 142 -4.39 18.82 2.05
CA LEU A 142 -3.81 18.81 0.71
C LEU A 142 -4.09 17.47 0.04
N ALA A 143 -4.56 17.50 -1.20
CA ALA A 143 -4.84 16.35 -2.03
C ALA A 143 -4.35 16.58 -3.46
N ALA A 144 -4.10 15.51 -4.18
CA ALA A 144 -3.76 15.54 -5.59
C ALA A 144 -4.86 14.84 -6.41
N VAL A 145 -5.25 15.41 -7.53
CA VAL A 145 -6.15 14.81 -8.52
C VAL A 145 -5.46 14.80 -9.88
N GLY A 146 -5.61 13.69 -10.59
CA GLY A 146 -4.94 13.50 -11.89
C GLY A 146 -5.48 12.31 -12.65
N ASP A 147 -4.99 12.15 -13.88
CA ASP A 147 -5.37 11.06 -14.78
C ASP A 147 -4.61 9.74 -14.53
N GLY A 148 -3.74 9.70 -13.50
CA GLY A 148 -2.90 8.55 -13.17
C GLY A 148 -1.56 8.51 -13.89
N THR A 149 -1.29 9.41 -14.83
CA THR A 149 0.05 9.59 -15.41
C THR A 149 0.95 10.38 -14.45
N SER A 150 2.26 10.23 -14.57
CA SER A 150 3.19 10.83 -13.61
C SER A 150 3.17 12.35 -13.56
N GLY A 151 2.90 13.03 -14.69
CA GLY A 151 3.03 14.49 -14.80
C GLY A 151 1.71 15.27 -14.77
N ASN A 152 0.56 14.60 -14.74
CA ASN A 152 -0.74 15.26 -14.88
C ASN A 152 -1.49 15.29 -13.56
N TRP A 153 -1.06 16.16 -12.65
CA TRP A 153 -1.64 16.29 -11.32
C TRP A 153 -1.91 17.74 -10.96
N GLU A 154 -3.12 18.00 -10.46
CA GLU A 154 -3.46 19.25 -9.79
C GLU A 154 -3.47 19.03 -8.27
N LEU A 155 -2.78 19.90 -7.55
CA LEU A 155 -2.83 19.97 -6.10
C LEU A 155 -3.94 20.92 -5.67
N PHE A 156 -4.77 20.47 -4.76
CA PHE A 156 -5.82 21.29 -4.17
C PHE A 156 -5.99 20.98 -2.68
N GLN A 157 -6.52 21.94 -1.96
CA GLN A 157 -6.92 21.72 -0.56
C GLN A 157 -8.45 21.71 -0.47
N LEU A 158 -8.99 20.98 0.49
CA LEU A 158 -10.42 20.87 0.72
C LEU A 158 -10.79 21.20 2.17
N GLN A 159 -11.84 21.99 2.36
CA GLN A 159 -12.37 22.32 3.67
C GLN A 159 -13.36 21.26 4.15
N ASP A 160 -14.31 20.90 3.29
CA ASP A 160 -15.42 20.06 3.67
C ASP A 160 -15.32 18.69 2.97
N ALA A 161 -15.45 17.64 3.76
CA ALA A 161 -15.52 16.26 3.30
C ALA A 161 -16.73 15.59 3.95
N ALA A 162 -17.79 15.38 3.20
CA ALA A 162 -19.03 14.76 3.65
C ALA A 162 -19.12 13.32 3.16
N LEU A 163 -19.29 12.36 4.06
CA LEU A 163 -19.57 10.97 3.69
C LEU A 163 -20.99 10.86 3.13
N ILE A 164 -21.14 10.55 1.85
CA ILE A 164 -22.44 10.45 1.14
C ILE A 164 -22.84 9.02 0.79
N GLY A 165 -21.93 8.06 0.98
CA GLY A 165 -22.17 6.64 0.70
C GLY A 165 -21.06 5.79 1.29
N ALA A 166 -21.12 4.47 1.14
CA ALA A 166 -20.09 3.55 1.60
C ALA A 166 -18.75 3.86 0.88
N GLY A 167 -17.79 4.45 1.60
CA GLY A 167 -16.49 4.86 1.05
C GLY A 167 -16.55 6.06 0.10
N VAL A 168 -17.72 6.69 -0.09
CA VAL A 168 -17.91 7.82 -1.03
C VAL A 168 -17.99 9.12 -0.26
N PHE A 169 -17.12 10.05 -0.60
CA PHE A 169 -17.05 11.39 -0.02
C PHE A 169 -17.37 12.46 -1.06
N ALA A 170 -18.12 13.48 -0.66
CA ALA A 170 -18.31 14.71 -1.42
C ALA A 170 -17.38 15.78 -0.84
N LEU A 171 -16.49 16.30 -1.68
CA LEU A 171 -15.46 17.28 -1.33
C LEU A 171 -15.87 18.65 -1.84
N SER A 172 -16.03 19.62 -0.94
CA SER A 172 -16.43 20.98 -1.29
C SER A 172 -15.60 22.03 -0.60
N THR A 173 -15.78 23.27 -1.01
CA THR A 173 -15.00 24.43 -0.50
C THR A 173 -13.50 24.18 -0.64
N ARG A 174 -13.00 24.36 -1.86
CA ARG A 174 -11.64 23.97 -2.26
C ARG A 174 -10.77 25.17 -2.56
N LEU A 175 -9.48 25.06 -2.30
CA LEU A 175 -8.44 25.93 -2.84
C LEU A 175 -7.71 25.17 -3.93
N ARG A 176 -7.87 25.62 -5.17
CA ARG A 176 -7.39 24.96 -6.38
C ARG A 176 -5.96 25.41 -6.73
N GLY A 177 -5.29 24.63 -7.58
CA GLY A 177 -3.99 24.99 -8.16
C GLY A 177 -2.89 25.28 -7.14
N GLN A 178 -2.84 24.56 -6.07
CA GLN A 178 -1.85 24.77 -5.02
C GLN A 178 -0.43 24.54 -5.55
N LEU A 179 0.54 25.30 -5.03
CA LEU A 179 1.96 25.26 -5.43
C LEU A 179 2.20 25.51 -6.94
N GLY A 180 1.25 26.15 -7.65
CA GLY A 180 1.39 26.42 -9.08
C GLY A 180 0.99 25.27 -10.00
N SER A 181 0.24 24.30 -9.49
CA SER A 181 -0.29 23.16 -10.28
C SER A 181 -1.55 23.52 -11.10
N ASP A 182 -1.94 24.79 -11.15
CA ASP A 182 -3.11 25.28 -11.89
C ASP A 182 -2.94 25.27 -13.42
N ALA A 183 -1.73 25.01 -13.91
CA ALA A 183 -1.46 24.88 -15.34
C ALA A 183 -2.05 23.61 -15.94
N TRP A 184 -2.26 22.59 -15.13
CA TRP A 184 -2.88 21.33 -15.54
C TRP A 184 -4.37 21.32 -15.15
N HIS A 185 -5.21 20.88 -16.07
CA HIS A 185 -6.64 20.73 -15.85
C HIS A 185 -7.04 19.32 -16.24
N PRO A 186 -7.56 18.51 -15.31
CA PRO A 186 -8.08 17.19 -15.62
C PRO A 186 -9.29 17.23 -16.54
#